data_4ee6743844a9c519280abac1ce7da4d4
#
_entry.id   4ee6743844a9c519280abac1ce7da4d4
#
_cell.length_a   1.000
_cell.length_b   1.000
_cell.length_c   1.000
_cell.angle_alpha   90.00
_cell.angle_beta   90.00
_cell.angle_gamma   90.00
#
_symmetry.space_group_name_H-M   'P 1'
#
loop_
_entity.id
_entity.type
_entity.pdbx_description
1 polymer ?
#
loop_
_entity_poly.entity_id
_entity_poly.type
_entity_poly.pdbx_seq_one_letter_code
_entity_poly.pdbx_strand_id
1 'polypeptide(L)'
;MSENLFDLQPTLIGNSIYLRPLQIEDAEGLYKVASDPLIWEQHPSPMRYQRAVFDAEIFQTGLASHSTLVAVDSKTNEIIGSSRYYDVDAKHREIAVGFTFLSRLHWGGLVNAEMKDLMLSHAFNWAKRVWFHVGIDNIRSQKEQHPQPSK
;
A
#
# COMPACT_ATOMS: atom_id res chain seq x y z
N MET A 1 13.98 0.89 -23.08
CA MET A 1 13.70 0.70 -22.76
C MET A 1 13.05 0.29 -22.23
N SER A 2 13.03 0.03 -22.12
CA SER A 2 12.38 -0.40 -21.62
C SER A 2 11.58 -0.36 -21.31
N GLU A 3 11.66 -0.24 -21.55
CA GLU A 3 10.89 -0.10 -21.29
C GLU A 3 9.83 -0.59 -20.99
N ASN A 4 9.18 -0.65 -21.29
CA ASN A 4 8.05 -1.15 -20.99
C ASN A 4 7.57 -1.20 -19.84
N LEU A 5 7.66 -0.49 -19.58
CA LEU A 5 7.81 -0.82 -18.23
C LEU A 5 6.63 -0.45 -17.42
N PHE A 6 6.45 -1.18 -16.35
CA PHE A 6 5.36 -0.94 -15.42
C PHE A 6 5.67 0.28 -14.54
N ASP A 7 4.71 1.18 -14.43
CA ASP A 7 4.87 2.35 -13.57
C ASP A 7 4.55 1.96 -12.14
N LEU A 8 5.56 1.99 -11.28
CA LEU A 8 5.42 1.60 -9.88
C LEU A 8 4.85 2.71 -9.01
N GLN A 9 4.79 3.93 -9.50
CA GLN A 9 4.26 5.05 -8.72
C GLN A 9 3.26 5.87 -9.53
N PRO A 10 2.16 5.26 -9.95
CA PRO A 10 1.13 5.99 -10.69
C PRO A 10 0.28 6.85 -9.76
N THR A 11 -0.47 7.75 -10.36
CA THR A 11 -1.57 8.39 -9.65
C THR A 11 -2.84 7.68 -10.07
N LEU A 12 -3.58 7.16 -9.10
CA LEU A 12 -4.76 6.36 -9.36
C LEU A 12 -5.96 7.01 -8.67
N ILE A 13 -6.96 7.38 -9.46
CA ILE A 13 -8.11 8.12 -8.96
C ILE A 13 -9.28 7.17 -8.72
N GLY A 14 -9.76 7.14 -7.48
CA GLY A 14 -10.96 6.37 -7.14
C GLY A 14 -12.13 7.27 -6.86
N ASN A 15 -13.15 6.71 -6.21
CA ASN A 15 -14.35 7.47 -5.87
C ASN A 15 -14.19 8.30 -4.61
N SER A 16 -13.65 7.68 -3.57
CA SER A 16 -13.50 8.30 -2.26
C SER A 16 -12.09 8.71 -1.95
N ILE A 17 -11.15 8.08 -2.62
CA ILE A 17 -9.73 8.30 -2.38
C ILE A 17 -9.00 8.37 -3.70
N TYR A 18 -7.77 8.85 -3.63
CA TYR A 18 -6.84 8.64 -4.73
C TYR A 18 -5.49 8.22 -4.14
N LEU A 19 -4.70 7.57 -4.97
CA LEU A 19 -3.35 7.14 -4.60
C LEU A 19 -2.37 7.95 -5.42
N ARG A 20 -1.27 8.34 -4.81
CA ARG A 20 -0.22 9.06 -5.52
C ARG A 20 1.13 8.70 -4.92
N PRO A 21 2.23 9.00 -5.62
CA PRO A 21 3.56 8.66 -5.11
C PRO A 21 3.84 9.30 -3.76
N LEU A 22 4.51 8.54 -2.90
CA LEU A 22 5.02 9.07 -1.63
C LEU A 22 6.09 10.10 -1.91
N GLN A 23 6.03 11.22 -1.21
CA GLN A 23 6.99 12.30 -1.33
C GLN A 23 7.57 12.63 0.04
N ILE A 24 8.72 13.29 0.03
CA ILE A 24 9.39 13.60 1.28
C ILE A 24 8.53 14.50 2.18
N GLU A 25 7.71 15.34 1.56
CA GLU A 25 6.81 16.23 2.30
C GLU A 25 5.70 15.49 3.03
N ASP A 26 5.52 14.22 2.74
CA ASP A 26 4.42 13.43 3.32
C ASP A 26 4.75 12.87 4.70
N ALA A 27 5.95 13.09 5.20
CA ALA A 27 6.40 12.46 6.44
C ALA A 27 5.43 12.71 7.60
N GLU A 28 5.03 13.95 7.80
CA GLU A 28 4.18 14.26 8.95
C GLU A 28 2.76 13.74 8.76
N GLY A 29 2.22 13.91 7.56
CA GLY A 29 0.87 13.44 7.28
C GLY A 29 0.75 11.93 7.40
N LEU A 30 1.75 11.22 6.90
CA LEU A 30 1.72 9.77 6.99
C LEU A 30 1.96 9.29 8.41
N TYR A 31 2.87 9.93 9.15
CA TYR A 31 3.11 9.55 10.53
C TYR A 31 1.88 9.80 11.41
N LYS A 32 1.10 10.82 11.10
CA LYS A 32 -0.12 11.06 11.85
C LYS A 32 -1.01 9.82 11.85
N VAL A 33 -1.09 9.13 10.72
CA VAL A 33 -1.83 7.87 10.64
C VAL A 33 -1.09 6.77 11.38
N ALA A 34 0.20 6.63 11.13
CA ALA A 34 0.99 5.52 11.66
C ALA A 34 1.22 5.62 13.16
N SER A 35 1.01 6.79 13.77
CA SER A 35 1.26 6.99 15.19
C SER A 35 0.23 6.29 16.07
N ASP A 36 -0.81 5.73 15.50
CA ASP A 36 -1.83 5.00 16.24
C ASP A 36 -1.31 3.59 16.55
N PRO A 37 -1.02 3.27 17.81
CA PRO A 37 -0.45 1.95 18.13
C PRO A 37 -1.37 0.80 17.76
N LEU A 38 -2.66 1.04 17.71
CA LEU A 38 -3.61 -0.03 17.42
C LEU A 38 -3.55 -0.50 15.98
N ILE A 39 -2.98 0.31 15.08
CA ILE A 39 -2.75 -0.12 13.70
C ILE A 39 -1.76 -1.28 13.67
N TRP A 40 -0.79 -1.27 14.57
CA TRP A 40 0.32 -2.21 14.53
C TRP A 40 0.25 -3.32 15.57
N GLU A 41 -0.81 -3.34 16.35
CA GLU A 41 -0.92 -4.21 17.52
C GLU A 41 -0.66 -5.67 17.19
N GLN A 42 -1.18 -6.14 16.06
CA GLN A 42 -1.02 -7.53 15.64
C GLN A 42 -0.04 -7.69 14.49
N HIS A 43 0.73 -6.67 14.23
CA HIS A 43 1.71 -6.70 13.17
C HIS A 43 3.02 -7.29 13.68
N PRO A 44 3.79 -7.99 12.82
CA PRO A 44 5.11 -8.50 13.25
C PRO A 44 6.05 -7.42 13.74
N SER A 45 5.85 -6.18 13.32
CA SER A 45 6.64 -5.05 13.81
C SER A 45 5.71 -4.07 14.51
N PRO A 46 5.35 -4.33 15.76
CA PRO A 46 4.29 -3.57 16.43
C PRO A 46 4.72 -2.20 16.93
N MET A 47 5.99 -1.88 16.84
CA MET A 47 6.51 -0.60 17.35
C MET A 47 6.56 0.51 16.31
N ARG A 48 5.97 0.29 15.14
CA ARG A 48 6.00 1.28 14.07
C ARG A 48 5.24 2.56 14.39
N TYR A 49 4.48 2.57 15.48
CA TYR A 49 3.85 3.81 15.92
C TYR A 49 4.85 4.78 16.53
N GLN A 50 6.04 4.32 16.87
CA GLN A 50 7.08 5.20 17.39
C GLN A 50 7.79 5.87 16.22
N ARG A 51 8.02 7.17 16.36
CA ARG A 51 8.54 7.94 15.24
C ARG A 51 9.82 7.39 14.65
N ALA A 52 10.77 7.00 15.50
CA ALA A 52 12.05 6.49 15.00
C ALA A 52 11.88 5.19 14.23
N VAL A 53 10.99 4.32 14.69
CA VAL A 53 10.72 3.06 14.01
C VAL A 53 9.98 3.31 12.71
N PHE A 54 8.98 4.18 12.75
CA PHE A 54 8.26 4.57 11.54
C PHE A 54 9.22 5.12 10.49
N ASP A 55 10.07 6.05 10.89
CA ASP A 55 11.01 6.65 9.93
C ASP A 55 11.90 5.60 9.30
N ALA A 56 12.42 4.68 10.09
CA ALA A 56 13.36 3.68 9.59
C ALA A 56 12.68 2.60 8.75
N GLU A 57 11.53 2.11 9.19
CA GLU A 57 10.91 0.93 8.57
C GLU A 57 9.87 1.25 7.52
N ILE A 58 9.23 2.41 7.61
CA ILE A 58 8.15 2.77 6.70
C ILE A 58 8.57 3.90 5.76
N PHE A 59 8.98 5.03 6.34
CA PHE A 59 9.15 6.23 5.54
C PHE A 59 10.40 6.19 4.68
N GLN A 60 11.55 5.93 5.29
CA GLN A 60 12.81 5.92 4.54
C GLN A 60 12.85 4.79 3.54
N THR A 61 12.41 3.59 3.94
CA THR A 61 12.37 2.48 3.00
C THR A 61 11.34 2.74 1.90
N GLY A 62 10.24 3.41 2.26
CA GLY A 62 9.21 3.74 1.28
C GLY A 62 9.71 4.70 0.22
N LEU A 63 10.43 5.73 0.65
CA LEU A 63 11.02 6.67 -0.31
C LEU A 63 12.05 5.97 -1.20
N ALA A 64 12.89 5.17 -0.58
CA ALA A 64 13.97 4.49 -1.32
C ALA A 64 13.44 3.48 -2.32
N SER A 65 12.27 2.92 -2.08
CA SER A 65 11.71 1.90 -2.95
C SER A 65 11.27 2.44 -4.30
N HIS A 66 10.92 3.71 -4.36
CA HIS A 66 10.34 4.32 -5.57
C HIS A 66 9.10 3.57 -6.06
N SER A 67 8.35 2.98 -5.11
CA SER A 67 7.17 2.20 -5.46
C SER A 67 6.06 2.33 -4.42
N THR A 68 6.19 3.27 -3.49
CA THR A 68 5.21 3.48 -2.44
C THR A 68 4.21 4.55 -2.84
N LEU A 69 2.94 4.27 -2.60
CA LEU A 69 1.86 5.22 -2.84
C LEU A 69 1.22 5.58 -1.52
N VAL A 70 0.79 6.84 -1.39
CA VAL A 70 -0.02 7.24 -0.26
C VAL A 70 -1.47 7.30 -0.71
N ALA A 71 -2.37 6.97 0.20
CA ALA A 71 -3.80 7.07 -0.03
C ALA A 71 -4.28 8.38 0.59
N VAL A 72 -5.02 9.15 -0.20
CA VAL A 72 -5.51 10.47 0.20
C VAL A 72 -7.02 10.47 0.11
N ASP A 73 -7.66 10.98 1.16
CA ASP A 73 -9.11 11.16 1.18
C ASP A 73 -9.47 12.29 0.22
N SER A 74 -10.30 12.00 -0.78
CA SER A 74 -10.62 12.98 -1.81
C SER A 74 -11.38 14.18 -1.28
N LYS A 75 -12.11 14.03 -0.18
CA LYS A 75 -12.88 15.13 0.40
C LYS A 75 -12.04 16.05 1.25
N THR A 76 -11.18 15.49 2.08
CA THR A 76 -10.42 16.27 3.04
C THR A 76 -9.01 16.56 2.56
N ASN A 77 -8.55 15.83 1.56
CA ASN A 77 -7.20 15.91 1.04
C ASN A 77 -6.15 15.49 2.08
N GLU A 78 -6.55 14.69 3.04
CA GLU A 78 -5.65 14.20 4.08
C GLU A 78 -5.14 12.81 3.72
N ILE A 79 -3.89 12.53 4.08
CA ILE A 79 -3.33 11.21 3.93
C ILE A 79 -4.00 10.28 4.94
N ILE A 80 -4.46 9.13 4.48
CA ILE A 80 -5.13 8.17 5.34
C ILE A 80 -4.45 6.81 5.36
N GLY A 81 -3.42 6.61 4.57
CA GLY A 81 -2.71 5.33 4.56
C GLY A 81 -1.68 5.26 3.47
N SER A 82 -1.18 4.06 3.25
CA SER A 82 -0.09 3.83 2.31
C SER A 82 -0.07 2.37 1.89
N SER A 83 0.50 2.12 0.71
CA SER A 83 0.73 0.77 0.23
C SER A 83 1.91 0.82 -0.73
N ARG A 84 2.46 -0.35 -1.04
CA ARG A 84 3.69 -0.42 -1.82
C ARG A 84 3.67 -1.61 -2.76
N TYR A 85 4.17 -1.41 -3.99
CA TYR A 85 4.50 -2.51 -4.87
C TYR A 85 5.93 -2.94 -4.59
N TYR A 86 6.19 -4.24 -4.68
CA TYR A 86 7.55 -4.74 -4.49
C TYR A 86 7.69 -6.12 -5.11
N ASP A 87 8.88 -6.68 -5.05
CA ASP A 87 9.17 -8.01 -5.60
C ASP A 87 8.74 -8.13 -7.05
N VAL A 88 9.13 -7.15 -7.85
CA VAL A 88 8.82 -7.17 -9.28
C VAL A 88 9.64 -8.25 -9.95
N ASP A 89 8.97 -9.16 -10.63
CA ASP A 89 9.60 -10.23 -11.40
C ASP A 89 9.21 -10.05 -12.86
N ALA A 90 10.09 -9.38 -13.60
CA ALA A 90 9.78 -9.05 -15.00
C ALA A 90 9.70 -10.29 -15.87
N LYS A 91 10.48 -11.30 -15.55
CA LYS A 91 10.49 -12.52 -16.33
C LYS A 91 9.15 -13.23 -16.30
N HIS A 92 8.54 -13.30 -15.13
CA HIS A 92 7.26 -14.00 -14.96
C HIS A 92 6.08 -13.03 -14.92
N ARG A 93 6.35 -11.75 -14.98
CA ARG A 93 5.33 -10.70 -14.92
C ARG A 93 4.50 -10.83 -13.64
N GLU A 94 5.21 -10.85 -12.52
CA GLU A 94 4.60 -10.93 -11.21
C GLU A 94 5.03 -9.75 -10.36
N ILE A 95 4.19 -9.39 -9.42
CA ILE A 95 4.49 -8.28 -8.52
C ILE A 95 3.75 -8.52 -7.20
N ALA A 96 4.27 -7.97 -6.13
CA ALA A 96 3.64 -8.06 -4.82
C ALA A 96 3.14 -6.69 -4.37
N VAL A 97 2.07 -6.70 -3.60
CA VAL A 97 1.52 -5.51 -2.94
C VAL A 97 1.57 -5.77 -1.45
N GLY A 98 2.09 -4.84 -0.70
CA GLY A 98 2.16 -4.99 0.75
C GLY A 98 2.53 -3.70 1.41
N PHE A 99 3.01 -3.80 2.67
CA PHE A 99 3.29 -2.62 3.48
C PHE A 99 2.07 -1.71 3.55
N THR A 100 0.87 -2.32 3.58
CA THR A 100 -0.37 -1.57 3.55
C THR A 100 -0.84 -1.28 4.95
N PHE A 101 -1.14 -0.03 5.21
CA PHE A 101 -1.83 0.33 6.44
C PHE A 101 -2.80 1.49 6.15
N LEU A 102 -3.79 1.62 7.00
CA LEU A 102 -4.87 2.55 6.79
C LEU A 102 -5.33 3.06 8.15
N SER A 103 -5.73 4.32 8.18
CA SER A 103 -6.34 4.90 9.38
C SER A 103 -7.48 4.00 9.85
N ARG A 104 -7.56 3.78 11.18
CA ARG A 104 -8.59 2.91 11.72
C ARG A 104 -10.00 3.38 11.42
N LEU A 105 -10.16 4.67 11.18
CA LEU A 105 -11.46 5.21 10.80
C LEU A 105 -11.96 4.60 9.49
N HIS A 106 -11.07 4.05 8.71
CA HIS A 106 -11.39 3.52 7.38
C HIS A 106 -11.29 2.00 7.31
N TRP A 107 -11.08 1.35 8.45
CA TRP A 107 -10.97 -0.11 8.46
C TRP A 107 -12.32 -0.75 8.17
N GLY A 108 -12.27 -1.86 7.45
CA GLY A 108 -13.47 -2.67 7.20
C GLY A 108 -14.49 -2.03 6.30
N GLY A 109 -14.16 -0.91 5.71
CA GLY A 109 -15.11 -0.20 4.89
C GLY A 109 -14.77 -0.22 3.42
N LEU A 110 -15.49 0.60 2.69
CA LEU A 110 -15.33 0.69 1.25
C LEU A 110 -13.98 1.24 0.84
N VAL A 111 -13.37 2.06 1.69
CA VAL A 111 -12.09 2.67 1.36
C VAL A 111 -11.00 1.61 1.20
N ASN A 112 -10.98 0.63 2.10
CA ASN A 112 -9.99 -0.43 2.01
C ASN A 112 -10.15 -1.22 0.71
N ALA A 113 -11.39 -1.55 0.36
CA ALA A 113 -11.66 -2.26 -0.88
C ALA A 113 -11.28 -1.42 -2.10
N GLU A 114 -11.58 -0.14 -2.05
CA GLU A 114 -11.25 0.76 -3.14
C GLU A 114 -9.75 0.85 -3.35
N MET A 115 -8.99 0.94 -2.26
CA MET A 115 -7.55 1.00 -2.33
C MET A 115 -6.97 -0.25 -2.98
N LYS A 116 -7.46 -1.42 -2.57
CA LYS A 116 -7.03 -2.69 -3.15
C LYS A 116 -7.37 -2.75 -4.64
N ASP A 117 -8.59 -2.34 -5.00
CA ASP A 117 -9.00 -2.36 -6.40
C ASP A 117 -8.12 -1.47 -7.27
N LEU A 118 -7.79 -0.28 -6.78
CA LEU A 118 -6.94 0.62 -7.54
C LEU A 118 -5.56 0.01 -7.76
N MET A 119 -4.99 -0.56 -6.72
CA MET A 119 -3.68 -1.18 -6.82
C MET A 119 -3.70 -2.38 -7.75
N LEU A 120 -4.71 -3.23 -7.62
CA LEU A 120 -4.82 -4.43 -8.44
C LEU A 120 -5.08 -4.11 -9.90
N SER A 121 -5.99 -3.18 -10.16
CA SER A 121 -6.32 -2.82 -11.54
C SER A 121 -5.11 -2.29 -12.27
N HIS A 122 -4.34 -1.44 -11.60
CA HIS A 122 -3.14 -0.92 -12.22
C HIS A 122 -2.12 -2.04 -12.45
N ALA A 123 -1.91 -2.89 -11.46
CA ALA A 123 -0.93 -3.96 -11.56
C ALA A 123 -1.25 -4.93 -12.69
N PHE A 124 -2.52 -5.26 -12.85
CA PHE A 124 -2.91 -6.22 -13.89
C PHE A 124 -2.84 -5.66 -15.30
N ASN A 125 -2.59 -4.38 -15.47
CA ASN A 125 -2.26 -3.87 -16.81
C ASN A 125 -0.95 -4.45 -17.31
N TRP A 126 -0.10 -4.89 -16.40
CA TRP A 126 1.21 -5.43 -16.75
C TRP A 126 1.41 -6.85 -16.24
N ALA A 127 1.05 -7.10 -14.98
CA ALA A 127 1.36 -8.36 -14.32
C ALA A 127 0.35 -9.44 -14.66
N LYS A 128 0.84 -10.66 -14.75
CA LYS A 128 -0.02 -11.83 -14.88
C LYS A 128 -0.46 -12.33 -13.52
N ARG A 129 0.31 -12.01 -12.48
CA ARG A 129 0.02 -12.48 -11.13
C ARG A 129 0.41 -11.40 -10.13
N VAL A 130 -0.47 -11.15 -9.20
CA VAL A 130 -0.23 -10.18 -8.15
C VAL A 130 -0.37 -10.88 -6.81
N TRP A 131 0.65 -10.74 -5.98
CA TRP A 131 0.68 -11.36 -4.66
C TRP A 131 0.39 -10.31 -3.60
N PHE A 132 -0.42 -10.69 -2.61
CA PHE A 132 -0.61 -9.86 -1.43
C PHE A 132 0.07 -10.55 -0.26
N HIS A 133 1.06 -9.89 0.31
CA HIS A 133 1.75 -10.42 1.47
C HIS A 133 1.09 -9.84 2.72
N VAL A 134 0.40 -10.68 3.45
CA VAL A 134 -0.31 -10.29 4.64
C VAL A 134 0.28 -11.02 5.83
N GLY A 135 0.07 -10.44 7.00
CA GLY A 135 0.53 -11.08 8.22
C GLY A 135 -0.33 -12.28 8.56
N ILE A 136 0.12 -13.05 9.52
CA ILE A 136 -0.59 -14.22 9.97
C ILE A 136 -2.00 -13.86 10.41
N ASP A 137 -2.15 -12.72 11.02
CA ASP A 137 -3.44 -12.29 11.54
C ASP A 137 -4.43 -11.89 10.48
N ASN A 138 -4.00 -11.84 9.22
CA ASN A 138 -4.86 -11.42 8.12
C ASN A 138 -5.20 -12.57 7.18
N ILE A 139 -5.43 -13.74 7.75
CA ILE A 139 -5.73 -14.91 6.94
C ILE A 139 -6.95 -14.69 6.06
N ARG A 140 -7.94 -14.00 6.58
CA ARG A 140 -9.15 -13.73 5.82
C ARG A 140 -8.86 -12.89 4.58
N SER A 141 -8.04 -11.85 4.72
CA SER A 141 -7.64 -11.05 3.57
C SER A 141 -6.90 -11.88 2.56
N GLN A 142 -6.05 -12.75 3.03
CA GLN A 142 -5.29 -13.63 2.17
C GLN A 142 -6.22 -14.50 1.32
N LYS A 143 -7.25 -15.04 1.94
CA LYS A 143 -8.21 -15.86 1.24
C LYS A 143 -8.94 -15.07 0.16
N GLU A 144 -9.33 -13.87 0.47
CA GLU A 144 -10.06 -13.04 -0.48
C GLU A 144 -9.26 -12.73 -1.71
N GLN A 145 -7.96 -12.63 -1.56
CA GLN A 145 -7.10 -12.22 -2.65
C GLN A 145 -6.54 -13.36 -3.44
N HIS A 146 -6.62 -14.54 -2.88
CA HIS A 146 -5.97 -15.69 -3.43
C HIS A 146 -6.38 -16.02 -4.87
N PRO A 147 -7.67 -16.08 -5.18
CA PRO A 147 -8.08 -16.53 -6.49
C PRO A 147 -7.71 -15.60 -7.62
N GLN A 148 -7.64 -14.34 -7.35
CA GLN A 148 -7.50 -13.37 -8.41
C GLN A 148 -6.18 -13.44 -9.14
N PRO A 149 -5.09 -13.52 -8.43
CA PRO A 149 -3.80 -13.50 -9.11
C PRO A 149 -3.56 -14.71 -9.96
N SER A 150 -4.22 -15.77 -9.68
CA SER A 150 -3.96 -16.99 -10.41
C SER A 150 -4.54 -16.99 -11.81
N LYS A 151 -5.28 -15.98 -12.14
CA LYS A 151 -5.86 -15.91 -13.50
C LYS A 151 -4.93 -15.39 -14.53
#